data_00d66dd47cb1efc75318fad3d9d71582
#
_entry.id   00d66dd47cb1efc75318fad3d9d71582
#
_cell.length_a   1.000
_cell.length_b   1.000
_cell.length_c   1.000
_cell.angle_alpha   90.00
_cell.angle_beta   90.00
_cell.angle_gamma   90.00
#
_symmetry.space_group_name_H-M   'P 1'
#
loop_
_entity.id
_entity.type
_entity.pdbx_description
1 polymer ?
#
loop_
_entity_poly.entity_id
_entity_poly.type
_entity_poly.pdbx_seq_one_letter_code
_entity_poly.pdbx_strand_id
1 'polypeptide(L)'
;MSISRQTLTIVIVTFKSEKVIDNCIKSISDQIKIIVVDNSNDQNFKDSLEKKYENVECILSSSNLGMGSGNNLGLNNVKTEYALILNPDVILRDNTISEIIKESKKIDSFAVLAPLSEDDNYPNYKIKQSDKKNINNLNPFKVKSVDGFAMLLNVKKINQIYDFKNFKFFDENIFLYLENDDFCKRLVDHNEEIYVVPKSKINHLGGKAVSQKFSEEVELSRNWHWIWSKFYYKKKHSGYFAALINGFPSFFSAILKYNLYLITLNSKKRSVYLQRVMGYLNAAAGRKSFYRPNIKI
;
A
#
# COMPACT_ATOMS: atom_id res chain seq x y z
N MET A 1 2.00 -26.01 -5.18
CA MET A 1 2.79 -25.60 -6.37
C MET A 1 3.78 -24.53 -5.94
N SER A 2 4.91 -24.40 -6.61
CA SER A 2 5.94 -23.40 -6.29
C SER A 2 5.69 -22.10 -7.05
N ILE A 3 6.13 -20.97 -6.49
CA ILE A 3 6.14 -19.69 -7.21
C ILE A 3 7.03 -19.83 -8.46
N SER A 4 6.54 -19.32 -9.58
CA SER A 4 7.28 -19.19 -10.84
C SER A 4 6.81 -17.94 -11.57
N ARG A 5 7.51 -17.53 -12.64
CA ARG A 5 7.06 -16.39 -13.44
C ARG A 5 5.69 -16.63 -14.07
N GLN A 6 5.35 -17.86 -14.44
CA GLN A 6 4.06 -18.25 -15.02
C GLN A 6 2.91 -18.28 -14.00
N THR A 7 3.21 -18.49 -12.71
CA THR A 7 2.23 -18.52 -11.63
C THR A 7 2.10 -17.18 -10.89
N LEU A 8 2.76 -16.12 -11.39
CA LEU A 8 2.82 -14.80 -10.79
C LEU A 8 2.20 -13.75 -11.73
N THR A 9 1.36 -12.88 -11.18
CA THR A 9 0.89 -11.65 -11.82
C THR A 9 1.31 -10.45 -10.96
N ILE A 10 1.69 -9.34 -11.57
CA ILE A 10 1.99 -8.09 -10.85
C ILE A 10 0.79 -7.17 -10.94
N VAL A 11 0.41 -6.54 -9.83
CA VAL A 11 -0.67 -5.56 -9.74
C VAL A 11 -0.07 -4.21 -9.35
N ILE A 12 -0.32 -3.18 -10.15
CA ILE A 12 0.18 -1.82 -9.92
C ILE A 12 -1.01 -0.86 -9.93
N VAL A 13 -1.21 -0.10 -8.85
CA VAL A 13 -2.22 0.95 -8.79
C VAL A 13 -1.56 2.30 -9.09
N THR A 14 -2.09 3.02 -10.07
CA THR A 14 -1.60 4.34 -10.51
C THR A 14 -2.60 5.43 -10.23
N PHE A 15 -2.10 6.64 -9.99
CA PHE A 15 -2.87 7.87 -9.96
C PHE A 15 -1.97 9.02 -10.39
N LYS A 16 -2.12 9.49 -11.64
CA LYS A 16 -1.24 10.51 -12.25
C LYS A 16 0.25 10.16 -12.15
N SER A 17 0.58 8.89 -12.49
CA SER A 17 1.90 8.28 -12.28
C SER A 17 2.73 8.15 -13.57
N GLU A 18 2.39 8.90 -14.62
CA GLU A 18 2.98 8.81 -15.96
C GLU A 18 4.51 8.92 -15.96
N LYS A 19 5.06 9.69 -15.00
CA LYS A 19 6.51 9.96 -14.92
C LYS A 19 7.34 8.80 -14.36
N VAL A 20 6.74 7.90 -13.61
CA VAL A 20 7.48 6.87 -12.86
C VAL A 20 7.16 5.44 -13.30
N ILE A 21 5.96 5.22 -13.82
CA ILE A 21 5.45 3.88 -14.15
C ILE A 21 6.36 3.14 -15.16
N ASP A 22 6.92 3.84 -16.12
CA ASP A 22 7.82 3.27 -17.13
C ASP A 22 9.05 2.58 -16.50
N ASN A 23 9.68 3.22 -15.51
CA ASN A 23 10.85 2.65 -14.85
C ASN A 23 10.46 1.43 -14.00
N CYS A 24 9.28 1.47 -13.37
CA CYS A 24 8.74 0.34 -12.64
C CYS A 24 8.52 -0.86 -13.58
N ILE A 25 7.77 -0.68 -14.69
CA ILE A 25 7.47 -1.75 -15.63
C ILE A 25 8.75 -2.32 -16.26
N LYS A 26 9.69 -1.47 -16.67
CA LYS A 26 10.98 -1.91 -17.24
C LYS A 26 11.85 -2.72 -16.28
N SER A 27 11.67 -2.56 -14.97
CA SER A 27 12.36 -3.37 -13.97
C SER A 27 11.74 -4.78 -13.78
N ILE A 28 10.61 -5.04 -14.43
CA ILE A 28 9.90 -6.31 -14.39
C ILE A 28 10.20 -7.10 -15.66
N SER A 29 10.35 -8.41 -15.55
CA SER A 29 10.51 -9.29 -16.72
C SER A 29 9.26 -9.24 -17.61
N ASP A 30 9.44 -9.16 -18.91
CA ASP A 30 8.41 -9.20 -19.96
C ASP A 30 7.59 -10.50 -19.97
N GLN A 31 8.11 -11.57 -19.35
CA GLN A 31 7.42 -12.87 -19.20
C GLN A 31 6.36 -12.87 -18.09
N ILE A 32 6.22 -11.79 -17.32
CA ILE A 32 5.27 -11.72 -16.20
C ILE A 32 4.12 -10.79 -16.60
N LYS A 33 2.89 -11.27 -16.47
CA LYS A 33 1.71 -10.44 -16.70
C LYS A 33 1.62 -9.32 -15.67
N ILE A 34 1.31 -8.11 -16.12
CA ILE A 34 1.14 -6.92 -15.29
C ILE A 34 -0.29 -6.41 -15.48
N ILE A 35 -1.00 -6.21 -14.38
CA ILE A 35 -2.29 -5.53 -14.34
C ILE A 35 -2.07 -4.15 -13.72
N VAL A 36 -2.29 -3.11 -14.50
CA VAL A 36 -2.27 -1.71 -14.03
C VAL A 36 -3.69 -1.27 -13.77
N VAL A 37 -3.98 -0.75 -12.58
CA VAL A 37 -5.28 -0.14 -12.26
C VAL A 37 -5.07 1.37 -12.22
N ASP A 38 -5.61 2.09 -13.18
CA ASP A 38 -5.49 3.55 -13.22
C ASP A 38 -6.67 4.24 -12.52
N ASN A 39 -6.39 4.83 -11.37
CA ASN A 39 -7.33 5.61 -10.57
C ASN A 39 -7.56 7.04 -11.13
N SER A 40 -6.88 7.41 -12.21
CA SER A 40 -7.07 8.69 -12.90
C SER A 40 -8.17 8.62 -13.97
N ASN A 41 -8.62 7.42 -14.34
CA ASN A 41 -9.56 7.16 -15.44
C ASN A 41 -9.10 7.78 -16.77
N ASP A 42 -7.83 7.64 -17.11
CA ASP A 42 -7.20 8.27 -18.26
C ASP A 42 -7.05 7.27 -19.42
N GLN A 43 -7.89 7.41 -20.46
CA GLN A 43 -7.87 6.50 -21.61
C GLN A 43 -6.55 6.62 -22.41
N ASN A 44 -6.00 7.83 -22.56
CA ASN A 44 -4.74 8.02 -23.30
C ASN A 44 -3.57 7.34 -22.59
N PHE A 45 -3.57 7.39 -21.23
CA PHE A 45 -2.57 6.68 -20.43
C PHE A 45 -2.68 5.16 -20.62
N LYS A 46 -3.90 4.60 -20.56
CA LYS A 46 -4.14 3.19 -20.85
C LYS A 46 -3.63 2.79 -22.22
N ASP A 47 -4.07 3.47 -23.29
CA ASP A 47 -3.72 3.14 -24.66
C ASP A 47 -2.19 3.22 -24.89
N SER A 48 -1.54 4.20 -24.28
CA SER A 48 -0.08 4.35 -24.34
C SER A 48 0.65 3.19 -23.66
N LEU A 49 0.19 2.72 -22.50
CA LEU A 49 0.81 1.61 -21.77
C LEU A 49 0.63 0.28 -22.52
N GLU A 50 -0.58 -0.03 -22.95
CA GLU A 50 -0.90 -1.30 -23.62
C GLU A 50 -0.25 -1.37 -25.01
N LYS A 51 -0.09 -0.24 -25.72
CA LYS A 51 0.65 -0.17 -26.97
C LYS A 51 2.16 -0.41 -26.77
N LYS A 52 2.70 0.04 -25.63
CA LYS A 52 4.15 0.01 -25.35
C LYS A 52 4.61 -1.32 -24.76
N TYR A 53 3.75 -2.00 -24.00
CA TYR A 53 4.09 -3.20 -23.24
C TYR A 53 3.05 -4.30 -23.46
N GLU A 54 3.43 -5.36 -24.21
CA GLU A 54 2.53 -6.48 -24.58
C GLU A 54 2.04 -7.29 -23.35
N ASN A 55 2.80 -7.29 -22.26
CA ASN A 55 2.47 -7.99 -21.03
C ASN A 55 1.65 -7.17 -20.05
N VAL A 56 1.24 -5.94 -20.39
CA VAL A 56 0.46 -5.02 -19.58
C VAL A 56 -0.99 -5.01 -20.00
N GLU A 57 -1.90 -5.15 -19.02
CA GLU A 57 -3.32 -4.90 -19.14
C GLU A 57 -3.71 -3.76 -18.20
N CYS A 58 -4.28 -2.68 -18.72
CA CYS A 58 -4.67 -1.52 -17.93
C CYS A 58 -6.18 -1.45 -17.73
N ILE A 59 -6.61 -1.42 -16.46
CA ILE A 59 -8.00 -1.31 -16.05
C ILE A 59 -8.25 0.14 -15.57
N LEU A 60 -9.17 0.83 -16.21
CA LEU A 60 -9.60 2.15 -15.76
C LEU A 60 -10.62 2.01 -14.63
N SER A 61 -10.37 2.65 -13.51
CA SER A 61 -11.38 2.76 -12.45
C SER A 61 -12.35 3.90 -12.75
N SER A 62 -13.61 3.77 -12.32
CA SER A 62 -14.63 4.81 -12.53
C SER A 62 -14.33 6.12 -11.77
N SER A 63 -13.48 6.06 -10.76
CA SER A 63 -13.07 7.19 -9.91
C SER A 63 -11.79 6.84 -9.15
N ASN A 64 -11.19 7.81 -8.46
CA ASN A 64 -10.07 7.52 -7.57
C ASN A 64 -10.53 6.69 -6.36
N LEU A 65 -10.31 5.38 -6.43
CA LEU A 65 -10.70 4.39 -5.40
C LEU A 65 -9.74 4.39 -4.19
N GLY A 66 -8.56 4.98 -4.31
CA GLY A 66 -7.46 4.84 -3.34
C GLY A 66 -6.65 3.56 -3.55
N MET A 67 -5.74 3.29 -2.60
CA MET A 67 -4.78 2.18 -2.75
C MET A 67 -5.44 0.81 -2.51
N GLY A 68 -6.15 0.64 -1.40
CA GLY A 68 -6.74 -0.65 -1.04
C GLY A 68 -7.76 -1.14 -2.08
N SER A 69 -8.75 -0.31 -2.42
CA SER A 69 -9.78 -0.67 -3.40
C SER A 69 -9.22 -0.80 -4.82
N GLY A 70 -8.21 0.02 -5.19
CA GLY A 70 -7.51 -0.13 -6.47
C GLY A 70 -6.79 -1.48 -6.57
N ASN A 71 -6.07 -1.87 -5.50
CA ASN A 71 -5.43 -3.19 -5.43
C ASN A 71 -6.47 -4.32 -5.48
N ASN A 72 -7.62 -4.19 -4.79
CA ASN A 72 -8.70 -5.19 -4.86
C ASN A 72 -9.22 -5.35 -6.29
N LEU A 73 -9.42 -4.23 -7.01
CA LEU A 73 -9.84 -4.27 -8.41
C LEU A 73 -8.84 -5.04 -9.28
N GLY A 74 -7.54 -4.78 -9.12
CA GLY A 74 -6.47 -5.52 -9.80
C GLY A 74 -6.46 -6.99 -9.42
N LEU A 75 -6.50 -7.31 -8.11
CA LEU A 75 -6.46 -8.67 -7.58
C LEU A 75 -7.65 -9.52 -8.01
N ASN A 76 -8.84 -8.93 -8.21
CA ASN A 76 -10.01 -9.64 -8.73
C ASN A 76 -9.83 -10.09 -10.20
N ASN A 77 -8.90 -9.49 -10.93
CA ASN A 77 -8.55 -9.86 -12.31
C ASN A 77 -7.33 -10.80 -12.38
N VAL A 78 -6.67 -11.11 -11.27
CA VAL A 78 -5.56 -12.06 -11.20
C VAL A 78 -6.08 -13.48 -11.40
N LYS A 79 -5.48 -14.23 -12.34
CA LYS A 79 -5.79 -15.64 -12.62
C LYS A 79 -4.71 -16.60 -12.10
N THR A 80 -3.58 -16.07 -11.67
CA THR A 80 -2.44 -16.84 -11.14
C THR A 80 -2.58 -17.14 -9.65
N GLU A 81 -1.81 -18.11 -9.14
CA GLU A 81 -1.82 -18.48 -7.71
C GLU A 81 -1.20 -17.41 -6.82
N TYR A 82 -0.33 -16.58 -7.38
CA TYR A 82 0.39 -15.51 -6.67
C TYR A 82 0.21 -14.17 -7.35
N ALA A 83 0.17 -13.11 -6.55
CA ALA A 83 0.15 -11.74 -7.03
C ALA A 83 1.18 -10.90 -6.28
N LEU A 84 2.03 -10.17 -7.00
CA LEU A 84 2.90 -9.15 -6.41
C LEU A 84 2.25 -7.78 -6.58
N ILE A 85 1.80 -7.20 -5.47
CA ILE A 85 1.40 -5.80 -5.43
C ILE A 85 2.66 -4.95 -5.45
N LEU A 86 2.68 -3.94 -6.30
CA LEU A 86 3.82 -3.07 -6.47
C LEU A 86 3.37 -1.61 -6.67
N ASN A 87 3.99 -0.67 -5.95
CA ASN A 87 3.75 0.74 -6.22
C ASN A 87 4.45 1.18 -7.52
N PRO A 88 3.91 2.18 -8.24
CA PRO A 88 4.49 2.63 -9.52
C PRO A 88 5.85 3.31 -9.37
N ASP A 89 6.27 3.67 -8.17
CA ASP A 89 7.58 4.27 -7.85
C ASP A 89 8.56 3.28 -7.19
N VAL A 90 8.30 1.97 -7.33
CA VAL A 90 9.21 0.89 -6.93
C VAL A 90 9.97 0.38 -8.15
N ILE A 91 11.27 0.14 -7.98
CA ILE A 91 12.15 -0.47 -8.99
C ILE A 91 12.69 -1.78 -8.42
N LEU A 92 12.43 -2.87 -9.13
CA LEU A 92 12.98 -4.18 -8.82
C LEU A 92 14.45 -4.24 -9.24
N ARG A 93 15.26 -5.00 -8.51
CA ARG A 93 16.58 -5.41 -8.95
C ARG A 93 16.46 -6.65 -9.85
N ASP A 94 17.45 -6.91 -10.67
CA ASP A 94 17.44 -8.02 -11.65
C ASP A 94 17.17 -9.38 -10.98
N ASN A 95 17.59 -9.55 -9.74
CA ASN A 95 17.40 -10.78 -8.97
C ASN A 95 16.23 -10.75 -7.98
N THR A 96 15.46 -9.64 -7.88
CA THR A 96 14.38 -9.51 -6.87
C THR A 96 13.39 -10.68 -6.92
N ILE A 97 12.83 -10.96 -8.08
CA ILE A 97 11.83 -12.01 -8.26
C ILE A 97 12.46 -13.41 -8.14
N SER A 98 13.64 -13.63 -8.72
CA SER A 98 14.33 -14.91 -8.63
C SER A 98 14.72 -15.28 -7.20
N GLU A 99 15.12 -14.30 -6.39
CA GLU A 99 15.40 -14.54 -4.96
C GLU A 99 14.12 -14.82 -4.16
N ILE A 100 13.00 -14.14 -4.43
CA ILE A 100 11.70 -14.48 -3.82
C ILE A 100 11.33 -15.93 -4.14
N ILE A 101 11.41 -16.33 -5.40
CA ILE A 101 11.11 -17.70 -5.86
C ILE A 101 12.02 -18.73 -5.17
N LYS A 102 13.30 -18.46 -5.10
CA LYS A 102 14.29 -19.34 -4.49
C LYS A 102 14.09 -19.49 -2.98
N GLU A 103 13.96 -18.36 -2.29
CA GLU A 103 13.85 -18.34 -0.83
C GLU A 103 12.47 -18.83 -0.33
N SER A 104 11.40 -18.66 -1.13
CA SER A 104 10.08 -19.20 -0.79
C SER A 104 10.06 -20.72 -0.61
N LYS A 105 10.98 -21.44 -1.27
CA LYS A 105 11.11 -22.91 -1.15
C LYS A 105 11.60 -23.35 0.23
N LYS A 106 12.12 -22.43 1.03
CA LYS A 106 12.58 -22.68 2.40
C LYS A 106 11.50 -22.45 3.45
N ILE A 107 10.32 -22.01 3.00
CA ILE A 107 9.19 -21.63 3.87
C ILE A 107 8.09 -22.65 3.63
N ASP A 108 7.68 -23.36 4.69
CA ASP A 108 6.64 -24.38 4.59
C ASP A 108 5.29 -23.81 4.16
N SER A 109 4.94 -22.66 4.69
CA SER A 109 3.68 -21.99 4.39
C SER A 109 3.78 -20.49 4.62
N PHE A 110 3.13 -19.70 3.76
CA PHE A 110 3.02 -18.25 3.90
C PHE A 110 1.75 -17.71 3.24
N ALA A 111 1.24 -16.60 3.74
CA ALA A 111 0.22 -15.79 3.07
C ALA A 111 0.84 -14.62 2.31
N VAL A 112 1.91 -14.01 2.88
CA VAL A 112 2.60 -12.87 2.28
C VAL A 112 4.12 -13.03 2.36
N LEU A 113 4.80 -12.71 1.26
CA LEU A 113 6.25 -12.48 1.23
C LEU A 113 6.50 -11.02 0.83
N ALA A 114 7.52 -10.40 1.38
CA ALA A 114 7.95 -9.07 0.95
C ALA A 114 9.45 -9.04 0.66
N PRO A 115 9.89 -8.39 -0.42
CA PRO A 115 11.28 -8.03 -0.59
C PRO A 115 11.69 -7.01 0.47
N LEU A 116 12.99 -6.87 0.72
CA LEU A 116 13.52 -5.88 1.64
C LEU A 116 13.83 -4.57 0.89
N SER A 117 13.38 -3.44 1.45
CA SER A 117 13.79 -2.11 0.96
C SER A 117 15.29 -1.90 1.15
N GLU A 118 15.94 -1.25 0.19
CA GLU A 118 17.36 -0.85 0.28
C GLU A 118 17.55 0.40 1.14
N ASP A 119 16.49 1.07 1.58
CA ASP A 119 16.59 2.18 2.51
C ASP A 119 16.73 1.65 3.95
N ASP A 120 17.95 1.61 4.45
CA ASP A 120 18.27 1.14 5.80
C ASP A 120 17.63 2.01 6.91
N ASN A 121 17.27 3.25 6.62
CA ASN A 121 16.62 4.14 7.57
C ASN A 121 15.11 3.90 7.67
N TYR A 122 14.53 3.18 6.71
CA TYR A 122 13.11 2.90 6.64
C TYR A 122 12.84 1.41 6.37
N PRO A 123 12.88 0.57 7.41
CA PRO A 123 12.55 -0.84 7.27
C PRO A 123 11.07 -0.99 6.86
N ASN A 124 10.83 -1.65 5.73
CA ASN A 124 9.50 -1.83 5.17
C ASN A 124 8.68 -2.95 5.85
N TYR A 125 8.93 -3.18 7.13
CA TYR A 125 8.24 -4.20 7.92
C TYR A 125 8.12 -3.82 9.40
N LYS A 126 7.18 -4.44 10.10
CA LYS A 126 7.02 -4.36 11.56
C LYS A 126 7.18 -5.75 12.17
N ILE A 127 8.03 -5.85 13.19
CA ILE A 127 8.35 -7.09 13.88
C ILE A 127 8.10 -6.98 15.39
N LYS A 128 7.87 -8.10 16.08
CA LYS A 128 7.82 -8.11 17.55
C LYS A 128 9.21 -7.81 18.12
N GLN A 129 9.26 -7.08 19.22
CA GLN A 129 10.51 -6.74 19.89
C GLN A 129 11.31 -7.98 20.31
N SER A 130 10.59 -9.05 20.74
CA SER A 130 11.20 -10.35 21.07
C SER A 130 11.95 -10.99 19.92
N ASP A 131 11.47 -10.78 18.69
CA ASP A 131 11.94 -11.50 17.50
C ASP A 131 13.10 -10.77 16.80
N LYS A 132 13.38 -9.51 17.19
CA LYS A 132 14.47 -8.69 16.61
C LYS A 132 15.84 -9.33 16.76
N LYS A 133 16.08 -10.10 17.83
CA LYS A 133 17.37 -10.78 18.07
C LYS A 133 17.62 -11.92 17.08
N ASN A 134 16.60 -12.42 16.42
CA ASN A 134 16.66 -13.56 15.50
C ASN A 134 16.70 -13.15 14.03
N ILE A 135 16.79 -11.83 13.74
CA ILE A 135 16.89 -11.37 12.35
C ILE A 135 18.27 -11.74 11.83
N ASN A 136 18.27 -12.69 10.90
CA ASN A 136 19.42 -13.00 10.08
C ASN A 136 19.13 -12.47 8.66
N ASN A 137 19.90 -11.48 8.22
CA ASN A 137 19.75 -10.89 6.88
C ASN A 137 20.04 -11.85 5.71
N LEU A 138 20.28 -13.13 6.00
CA LEU A 138 20.54 -14.16 5.00
C LEU A 138 19.35 -15.07 4.73
N ASN A 139 18.41 -15.21 5.66
CA ASN A 139 17.25 -16.10 5.55
C ASN A 139 15.91 -15.34 5.72
N PRO A 140 14.83 -15.83 5.12
CA PRO A 140 13.50 -15.29 5.37
C PRO A 140 13.15 -15.29 6.86
N PHE A 141 12.52 -14.22 7.35
CA PHE A 141 12.11 -14.12 8.75
C PHE A 141 10.68 -13.61 8.88
N LYS A 142 9.98 -14.07 9.93
CA LYS A 142 8.58 -13.72 10.21
C LYS A 142 8.45 -12.29 10.71
N VAL A 143 7.38 -11.61 10.25
CA VAL A 143 7.03 -10.25 10.65
C VAL A 143 5.55 -10.13 10.96
N LYS A 144 5.13 -9.02 11.58
CA LYS A 144 3.72 -8.72 11.85
C LYS A 144 3.01 -8.07 10.67
N SER A 145 3.71 -7.20 9.97
CA SER A 145 3.20 -6.53 8.78
C SER A 145 4.36 -6.10 7.89
N VAL A 146 4.05 -5.86 6.64
CA VAL A 146 4.93 -5.29 5.63
C VAL A 146 4.25 -4.09 4.97
N ASP A 147 5.04 -3.18 4.42
CA ASP A 147 4.49 -2.02 3.72
C ASP A 147 3.88 -2.41 2.38
N GLY A 148 2.78 -1.72 2.02
CA GLY A 148 1.96 -2.04 0.86
C GLY A 148 2.59 -1.73 -0.50
N PHE A 149 3.80 -1.17 -0.54
CA PHE A 149 4.43 -0.81 -1.82
C PHE A 149 5.10 -1.99 -2.54
N ALA A 150 5.36 -3.11 -1.85
CA ALA A 150 5.82 -4.36 -2.46
C ALA A 150 5.42 -5.57 -1.60
N MET A 151 4.33 -6.25 -1.97
CA MET A 151 3.78 -7.40 -1.24
C MET A 151 3.43 -8.53 -2.20
N LEU A 152 4.09 -9.67 -2.10
CA LEU A 152 3.71 -10.88 -2.82
C LEU A 152 2.68 -11.64 -1.98
N LEU A 153 1.48 -11.80 -2.54
CA LEU A 153 0.35 -12.49 -1.94
C LEU A 153 0.24 -13.92 -2.46
N ASN A 154 0.04 -14.89 -1.58
CA ASN A 154 -0.44 -16.22 -1.94
C ASN A 154 -1.96 -16.17 -2.11
N VAL A 155 -2.40 -15.76 -3.30
CA VAL A 155 -3.83 -15.54 -3.62
C VAL A 155 -4.63 -16.82 -3.42
N LYS A 156 -4.07 -17.96 -3.82
CA LYS A 156 -4.72 -19.27 -3.65
C LYS A 156 -5.00 -19.55 -2.18
N LYS A 157 -4.01 -19.37 -1.31
CA LYS A 157 -4.15 -19.60 0.12
C LYS A 157 -5.13 -18.62 0.76
N ILE A 158 -5.00 -17.32 0.45
CA ILE A 158 -5.89 -16.28 0.98
C ILE A 158 -7.35 -16.54 0.59
N ASN A 159 -7.59 -17.05 -0.63
CA ASN A 159 -8.92 -17.42 -1.09
C ASN A 159 -9.57 -18.56 -0.30
N GLN A 160 -8.80 -19.34 0.43
CA GLN A 160 -9.27 -20.48 1.24
C GLN A 160 -9.60 -20.06 2.68
N ILE A 161 -9.30 -18.82 3.10
CA ILE A 161 -9.62 -18.33 4.44
C ILE A 161 -11.11 -17.96 4.48
N TYR A 162 -11.92 -18.80 5.12
CA TYR A 162 -13.38 -18.74 5.11
C TYR A 162 -14.01 -17.56 5.84
N ASP A 163 -13.32 -16.93 6.80
CA ASP A 163 -13.91 -15.91 7.67
C ASP A 163 -13.14 -14.58 7.63
N PHE A 164 -12.81 -14.15 6.41
CA PHE A 164 -12.17 -12.87 6.19
C PHE A 164 -13.20 -11.74 6.19
N LYS A 165 -13.80 -11.47 7.37
CA LYS A 165 -14.86 -10.48 7.66
C LYS A 165 -14.94 -9.36 6.63
N ASN A 166 -15.88 -9.45 5.71
CA ASN A 166 -16.30 -8.45 4.72
C ASN A 166 -15.30 -8.09 3.60
N PHE A 167 -13.99 -8.34 3.75
CA PHE A 167 -12.97 -7.96 2.76
C PHE A 167 -11.97 -9.09 2.56
N LYS A 168 -11.93 -9.64 1.36
CA LYS A 168 -11.03 -10.73 1.00
C LYS A 168 -9.55 -10.33 1.06
N PHE A 169 -9.23 -9.11 0.59
CA PHE A 169 -7.90 -8.53 0.63
C PHE A 169 -7.91 -7.25 1.47
N PHE A 170 -7.96 -6.08 0.87
CA PHE A 170 -7.92 -4.80 1.56
C PHE A 170 -9.30 -4.30 1.97
N ASP A 171 -9.37 -3.62 3.12
CA ASP A 171 -10.59 -2.95 3.58
C ASP A 171 -10.85 -1.70 2.73
N GLU A 172 -11.91 -1.72 1.91
CA GLU A 172 -12.24 -0.65 0.98
C GLU A 172 -12.75 0.64 1.65
N ASN A 173 -13.04 0.60 2.96
CA ASN A 173 -13.30 1.81 3.72
C ASN A 173 -12.02 2.65 3.93
N ILE A 174 -10.84 2.06 3.79
CA ILE A 174 -9.55 2.73 3.91
C ILE A 174 -9.10 3.18 2.53
N PHE A 175 -9.19 4.49 2.27
CA PHE A 175 -8.75 5.05 0.99
C PHE A 175 -7.22 5.04 0.85
N LEU A 176 -6.50 5.42 1.92
CA LEU A 176 -5.05 5.56 1.92
C LEU A 176 -4.50 5.39 3.35
N TYR A 177 -3.38 4.69 3.48
CA TYR A 177 -2.65 4.37 4.71
C TYR A 177 -3.34 3.36 5.62
N LEU A 178 -2.55 2.42 6.12
CA LEU A 178 -2.93 1.33 7.02
C LEU A 178 -3.83 0.25 6.41
N GLU A 179 -4.13 0.31 5.11
CA GLU A 179 -4.79 -0.79 4.40
C GLU A 179 -3.94 -2.07 4.42
N ASN A 180 -2.62 -1.94 4.26
CA ASN A 180 -1.66 -3.04 4.39
C ASN A 180 -1.56 -3.55 5.83
N ASP A 181 -1.52 -2.64 6.82
CA ASP A 181 -1.46 -3.02 8.23
C ASP A 181 -2.75 -3.75 8.66
N ASP A 182 -3.92 -3.29 8.19
CA ASP A 182 -5.20 -3.94 8.43
C ASP A 182 -5.24 -5.35 7.84
N PHE A 183 -4.80 -5.49 6.61
CA PHE A 183 -4.74 -6.76 5.91
C PHE A 183 -3.77 -7.73 6.60
N CYS A 184 -2.55 -7.29 6.90
CA CYS A 184 -1.56 -8.10 7.61
C CYS A 184 -2.06 -8.52 8.99
N LYS A 185 -2.71 -7.60 9.73
CA LYS A 185 -3.26 -7.93 11.06
C LYS A 185 -4.34 -9.00 10.94
N ARG A 186 -5.27 -8.90 9.98
CA ARG A 186 -6.30 -9.93 9.76
C ARG A 186 -5.69 -11.29 9.41
N LEU A 187 -4.63 -11.33 8.59
CA LEU A 187 -3.90 -12.56 8.29
C LEU A 187 -3.29 -13.18 9.55
N VAL A 188 -2.59 -12.37 10.36
CA VAL A 188 -1.97 -12.84 11.62
C VAL A 188 -3.04 -13.32 12.61
N ASP A 189 -4.19 -12.66 12.71
CA ASP A 189 -5.31 -13.06 13.55
C ASP A 189 -5.92 -14.42 13.10
N HIS A 190 -5.72 -14.82 11.83
CA HIS A 190 -6.09 -16.14 11.30
C HIS A 190 -4.91 -17.13 11.29
N ASN A 191 -3.86 -16.87 12.07
CA ASN A 191 -2.64 -17.68 12.16
C ASN A 191 -1.88 -17.83 10.84
N GLU A 192 -2.05 -16.89 9.91
CA GLU A 192 -1.30 -16.84 8.68
C GLU A 192 0.05 -16.16 8.87
N GLU A 193 1.03 -16.62 8.10
CA GLU A 193 2.41 -16.18 8.24
C GLU A 193 2.81 -15.17 7.15
N ILE A 194 3.55 -14.17 7.60
CA ILE A 194 4.09 -13.09 6.77
C ILE A 194 5.61 -13.09 6.94
N TYR A 195 6.35 -13.07 5.83
CA TYR A 195 7.81 -13.07 5.84
C TYR A 195 8.39 -11.93 5.04
N VAL A 196 9.56 -11.47 5.48
CA VAL A 196 10.47 -10.67 4.66
C VAL A 196 11.54 -11.60 4.10
N VAL A 197 11.91 -11.39 2.84
CA VAL A 197 12.95 -12.11 2.11
C VAL A 197 14.16 -11.19 1.92
N PRO A 198 15.18 -11.21 2.79
CA PRO A 198 16.26 -10.21 2.81
C PRO A 198 17.13 -10.18 1.55
N LYS A 199 17.26 -11.32 0.86
CA LYS A 199 18.04 -11.41 -0.40
C LYS A 199 17.32 -10.81 -1.60
N SER A 200 16.01 -10.71 -1.53
CA SER A 200 15.20 -10.00 -2.52
C SER A 200 15.18 -8.52 -2.17
N LYS A 201 15.78 -7.69 -3.00
CA LYS A 201 15.93 -6.25 -2.77
C LYS A 201 15.10 -5.43 -3.75
N ILE A 202 14.62 -4.29 -3.25
CA ILE A 202 13.93 -3.28 -4.06
C ILE A 202 14.40 -1.87 -3.70
N ASN A 203 14.32 -0.98 -4.67
CA ASN A 203 14.47 0.45 -4.46
C ASN A 203 13.09 1.12 -4.53
N HIS A 204 12.67 1.77 -3.44
CA HIS A 204 11.44 2.55 -3.38
C HIS A 204 11.77 4.05 -3.38
N LEU A 205 11.40 4.75 -4.44
CA LEU A 205 11.73 6.17 -4.62
C LEU A 205 11.00 7.10 -3.63
N GLY A 206 10.01 6.59 -2.92
CA GLY A 206 9.28 7.25 -1.84
C GLY A 206 8.58 8.55 -2.23
N GLY A 207 7.25 8.55 -2.24
CA GLY A 207 6.45 9.75 -2.47
C GLY A 207 6.49 10.33 -3.89
N LYS A 208 7.13 9.66 -4.84
CA LYS A 208 7.24 10.10 -6.24
C LYS A 208 6.16 9.52 -7.16
N ALA A 209 5.29 8.69 -6.62
CA ALA A 209 4.22 8.03 -7.38
C ALA A 209 3.29 9.00 -8.12
N VAL A 210 3.12 10.23 -7.64
CA VAL A 210 2.25 11.26 -8.24
C VAL A 210 3.07 12.44 -8.76
N SER A 211 2.69 12.97 -9.93
CA SER A 211 3.35 14.14 -10.52
C SER A 211 3.37 15.33 -9.57
N GLN A 212 4.51 16.05 -9.50
CA GLN A 212 4.71 17.23 -8.65
C GLN A 212 3.67 18.35 -8.89
N LYS A 213 3.09 18.42 -10.08
CA LYS A 213 2.01 19.38 -10.43
C LYS A 213 0.83 19.29 -9.45
N PHE A 214 0.59 18.14 -8.85
CA PHE A 214 -0.53 17.88 -7.96
C PHE A 214 -0.10 17.76 -6.48
N SER A 215 1.14 18.13 -6.16
CA SER A 215 1.74 17.87 -4.85
C SER A 215 0.97 18.49 -3.68
N GLU A 216 0.41 19.69 -3.83
CA GLU A 216 -0.35 20.35 -2.75
C GLU A 216 -1.64 19.61 -2.42
N GLU A 217 -2.47 19.32 -3.43
CA GLU A 217 -3.73 18.61 -3.23
C GLU A 217 -3.52 17.20 -2.68
N VAL A 218 -2.47 16.53 -3.18
CA VAL A 218 -2.08 15.20 -2.69
C VAL A 218 -1.56 15.28 -1.25
N GLU A 219 -0.81 16.32 -0.87
CA GLU A 219 -0.35 16.54 0.50
C GLU A 219 -1.53 16.75 1.46
N LEU A 220 -2.51 17.55 1.08
CA LEU A 220 -3.73 17.77 1.87
C LEU A 220 -4.50 16.45 2.07
N SER A 221 -4.72 15.71 0.98
CA SER A 221 -5.38 14.40 1.02
C SER A 221 -4.63 13.40 1.91
N ARG A 222 -3.31 13.31 1.76
CA ARG A 222 -2.44 12.44 2.59
C ARG A 222 -2.56 12.77 4.08
N ASN A 223 -2.57 14.05 4.45
CA ASN A 223 -2.67 14.48 5.84
C ASN A 223 -4.04 14.20 6.45
N TRP A 224 -5.12 14.37 5.68
CA TRP A 224 -6.46 14.03 6.10
C TRP A 224 -6.60 12.52 6.34
N HIS A 225 -6.20 11.71 5.36
CA HIS A 225 -6.31 10.25 5.42
C HIS A 225 -5.40 9.63 6.47
N TRP A 226 -4.19 10.19 6.69
CA TRP A 226 -3.29 9.68 7.72
C TRP A 226 -3.95 9.66 9.10
N ILE A 227 -4.64 10.74 9.46
CA ILE A 227 -5.32 10.82 10.77
C ILE A 227 -6.60 10.00 10.77
N TRP A 228 -7.39 10.08 9.71
CA TRP A 228 -8.64 9.33 9.58
C TRP A 228 -8.40 7.81 9.65
N SER A 229 -7.46 7.32 8.88
CA SER A 229 -7.14 5.89 8.80
C SER A 229 -6.55 5.34 10.09
N LYS A 230 -5.71 6.13 10.80
CA LYS A 230 -5.24 5.76 12.14
C LYS A 230 -6.39 5.59 13.13
N PHE A 231 -7.34 6.51 13.14
CA PHE A 231 -8.52 6.41 13.99
C PHE A 231 -9.37 5.19 13.62
N TYR A 232 -9.68 5.04 12.33
CA TYR A 232 -10.48 3.94 11.83
C TYR A 232 -9.84 2.57 12.14
N TYR A 233 -8.57 2.40 11.86
CA TYR A 233 -7.82 1.19 12.18
C TYR A 233 -7.89 0.86 13.68
N LYS A 234 -7.62 1.86 14.53
CA LYS A 234 -7.68 1.67 15.98
C LYS A 234 -9.09 1.35 16.46
N LYS A 235 -10.11 2.02 15.92
CA LYS A 235 -11.52 1.72 16.17
C LYS A 235 -11.88 0.29 15.81
N LYS A 236 -11.48 -0.15 14.62
CA LYS A 236 -11.76 -1.50 14.09
C LYS A 236 -11.16 -2.60 14.96
N HIS A 237 -9.91 -2.42 15.41
CA HIS A 237 -9.16 -3.47 16.11
C HIS A 237 -9.14 -3.35 17.64
N SER A 238 -9.53 -2.22 18.20
CA SER A 238 -9.46 -1.97 19.68
C SER A 238 -10.66 -1.23 20.24
N GLY A 239 -11.65 -0.90 19.42
CA GLY A 239 -12.86 -0.21 19.84
C GLY A 239 -12.78 1.32 19.78
N TYR A 240 -13.97 1.93 19.86
CA TYR A 240 -14.15 3.37 19.64
C TYR A 240 -13.41 4.24 20.68
N PHE A 241 -13.56 3.92 21.97
CA PHE A 241 -12.91 4.69 23.05
C PHE A 241 -11.38 4.61 22.97
N ALA A 242 -10.84 3.43 22.62
CA ALA A 242 -9.40 3.29 22.39
C ALA A 242 -8.91 4.15 21.22
N ALA A 243 -9.72 4.31 20.17
CA ALA A 243 -9.39 5.18 19.04
C ALA A 243 -9.42 6.67 19.43
N LEU A 244 -10.41 7.10 20.22
CA LEU A 244 -10.49 8.47 20.76
C LEU A 244 -9.25 8.82 21.57
N ILE A 245 -8.91 8.00 22.58
CA ILE A 245 -7.77 8.24 23.49
C ILE A 245 -6.46 8.24 22.69
N ASN A 246 -6.26 7.26 21.83
CA ASN A 246 -5.02 7.14 21.06
C ASN A 246 -4.83 8.27 20.02
N GLY A 247 -5.92 8.74 19.42
CA GLY A 247 -5.89 9.80 18.40
C GLY A 247 -5.81 11.20 19.00
N PHE A 248 -6.26 11.42 20.26
CA PHE A 248 -6.37 12.73 20.89
C PHE A 248 -5.07 13.53 20.93
N PRO A 249 -3.89 12.98 21.27
CA PRO A 249 -2.64 13.74 21.26
C PRO A 249 -2.30 14.31 19.88
N SER A 250 -2.52 13.53 18.81
CA SER A 250 -2.29 13.96 17.43
C SER A 250 -3.27 15.06 17.00
N PHE A 251 -4.53 14.92 17.41
CA PHE A 251 -5.57 15.91 17.19
C PHE A 251 -5.26 17.24 17.89
N PHE A 252 -4.94 17.19 19.20
CA PHE A 252 -4.59 18.38 19.97
C PHE A 252 -3.34 19.09 19.41
N SER A 253 -2.30 18.33 19.08
CA SER A 253 -1.11 18.87 18.40
C SER A 253 -1.45 19.53 17.06
N ALA A 254 -2.39 18.96 16.30
CA ALA A 254 -2.82 19.56 15.04
C ALA A 254 -3.56 20.89 15.23
N ILE A 255 -4.40 21.03 16.26
CA ILE A 255 -5.08 22.27 16.62
C ILE A 255 -4.04 23.34 17.01
N LEU A 256 -3.09 23.02 17.88
CA LEU A 256 -2.05 23.98 18.30
C LEU A 256 -1.24 24.47 17.09
N LYS A 257 -0.84 23.56 16.20
CA LYS A 257 -0.09 23.93 14.99
C LYS A 257 -0.94 24.69 13.99
N TYR A 258 -2.22 24.39 13.86
CA TYR A 258 -3.14 25.18 13.03
C TYR A 258 -3.19 26.65 13.51
N ASN A 259 -3.38 26.88 14.84
CA ASN A 259 -3.41 28.23 15.41
C ASN A 259 -2.06 28.94 15.27
N LEU A 260 -0.94 28.23 15.50
CA LEU A 260 0.40 28.79 15.29
C LEU A 260 0.57 29.29 13.84
N TYR A 261 0.15 28.48 12.84
CA TYR A 261 0.28 28.87 11.43
C TYR A 261 -0.79 29.87 10.96
N LEU A 262 -1.86 30.06 11.72
CA LEU A 262 -2.79 31.18 11.55
C LEU A 262 -2.09 32.50 11.96
N ILE A 263 -1.44 32.54 13.13
CA ILE A 263 -0.72 33.70 13.65
C ILE A 263 0.51 34.05 12.77
N THR A 264 1.27 33.03 12.35
CA THR A 264 2.45 33.23 11.50
C THR A 264 2.13 33.40 10.02
N LEU A 265 0.85 33.49 9.65
CA LEU A 265 0.34 33.68 8.29
C LEU A 265 0.86 32.65 7.27
N ASN A 266 1.28 31.46 7.73
CA ASN A 266 1.72 30.37 6.84
C ASN A 266 0.51 29.57 6.32
N SER A 267 -0.08 30.03 5.23
CA SER A 267 -1.32 29.46 4.66
C SER A 267 -1.16 27.96 4.29
N LYS A 268 -0.03 27.58 3.70
CA LYS A 268 0.21 26.19 3.28
C LYS A 268 0.22 25.24 4.48
N LYS A 269 1.02 25.50 5.50
CA LYS A 269 1.07 24.67 6.71
C LYS A 269 -0.24 24.70 7.48
N ARG A 270 -0.92 25.87 7.55
CA ARG A 270 -2.23 25.98 8.15
C ARG A 270 -3.24 25.01 7.48
N SER A 271 -3.29 24.98 6.15
CA SER A 271 -4.17 24.07 5.40
C SER A 271 -3.87 22.60 5.71
N VAL A 272 -2.60 22.21 5.77
CA VAL A 272 -2.21 20.84 6.13
C VAL A 272 -2.72 20.46 7.52
N TYR A 273 -2.55 21.32 8.53
CA TYR A 273 -3.01 20.99 9.88
C TYR A 273 -4.52 21.07 10.05
N LEU A 274 -5.21 21.90 9.28
CA LEU A 274 -6.67 21.87 9.17
C LEU A 274 -7.14 20.49 8.68
N GLN A 275 -6.50 19.93 7.65
CA GLN A 275 -6.86 18.59 7.16
C GLN A 275 -6.64 17.50 8.21
N ARG A 276 -5.60 17.61 9.04
CA ARG A 276 -5.40 16.66 10.17
C ARG A 276 -6.52 16.77 11.22
N VAL A 277 -6.93 17.98 11.57
CA VAL A 277 -8.07 18.23 12.49
C VAL A 277 -9.35 17.63 11.89
N MET A 278 -9.63 17.94 10.61
CA MET A 278 -10.83 17.46 9.94
C MET A 278 -10.85 15.95 9.77
N GLY A 279 -9.71 15.33 9.48
CA GLY A 279 -9.55 13.87 9.41
C GLY A 279 -9.97 13.19 10.72
N TYR A 280 -9.49 13.71 11.86
CA TYR A 280 -9.87 13.17 13.18
C TYR A 280 -11.36 13.35 13.46
N LEU A 281 -11.90 14.57 13.31
CA LEU A 281 -13.31 14.87 13.60
C LEU A 281 -14.27 14.03 12.76
N ASN A 282 -13.96 13.87 11.47
CA ASN A 282 -14.79 13.05 10.58
C ASN A 282 -14.72 11.56 10.95
N ALA A 283 -13.55 11.06 11.31
CA ALA A 283 -13.38 9.68 11.77
C ALA A 283 -14.12 9.42 13.09
N ALA A 284 -14.02 10.33 14.07
CA ALA A 284 -14.73 10.26 15.34
C ALA A 284 -16.25 10.35 15.16
N ALA A 285 -16.73 11.17 14.23
CA ALA A 285 -18.15 11.24 13.85
C ALA A 285 -18.64 10.03 13.02
N GLY A 286 -17.79 9.03 12.76
CA GLY A 286 -18.16 7.85 11.99
C GLY A 286 -18.36 8.08 10.49
N ARG A 287 -17.92 9.22 9.97
CA ARG A 287 -18.05 9.53 8.53
C ARG A 287 -17.07 8.68 7.72
N LYS A 288 -17.47 8.30 6.51
CA LYS A 288 -16.63 7.55 5.56
C LYS A 288 -15.38 8.35 5.17
N SER A 289 -14.39 7.65 4.64
CA SER A 289 -13.17 8.21 4.05
C SER A 289 -13.49 8.88 2.70
N PHE A 290 -14.01 10.12 2.72
CA PHE A 290 -14.56 10.80 1.54
C PHE A 290 -13.63 11.82 0.90
N TYR A 291 -12.62 12.33 1.61
CA TYR A 291 -11.74 13.37 1.08
C TYR A 291 -10.97 12.87 -0.16
N ARG A 292 -11.02 13.64 -1.23
CA ARG A 292 -10.27 13.34 -2.47
C ARG A 292 -9.46 14.58 -2.87
N PRO A 293 -8.26 14.40 -3.44
CA PRO A 293 -7.52 15.55 -3.98
C PRO A 293 -8.34 16.20 -5.11
N ASN A 294 -8.44 17.53 -5.08
CA ASN A 294 -9.15 18.29 -6.12
C ASN A 294 -8.22 18.47 -7.33
N ILE A 295 -8.18 17.47 -8.18
CA ILE A 295 -7.39 17.47 -9.41
C ILE A 295 -8.35 17.69 -10.56
N LYS A 296 -8.40 18.93 -11.05
CA LYS A 296 -9.11 19.22 -12.31
C LYS A 296 -8.34 18.53 -13.45
N ILE A 297 -9.02 17.65 -14.14
CA ILE A 297 -8.59 16.96 -15.35
C ILE A 297 -8.53 17.96 -16.50
#